data_3600c00ce3d7c900a14fc1726635162e
#
_entry.id   3600c00ce3d7c900a14fc1726635162e
#
_cell.length_a   1.000
_cell.length_b   1.000
_cell.length_c   1.000
_cell.angle_alpha   90.00
_cell.angle_beta   90.00
_cell.angle_gamma   90.00
#
_symmetry.space_group_name_H-M   'P 1'
#
loop_
_entity.id
_entity.type
_entity.pdbx_description
1 polymer ?
#
loop_
_entity_poly.entity_id
_entity_poly.type
_entity_poly.pdbx_seq_one_letter_code
_entity_poly.pdbx_strand_id
1 'polypeptide(L)'
;MGQVSRRGLIVGLASGAVASTFSVTASATIVRALSLSALVQGSRRIVVVTALASESHFEELGRRRRIVTDTRVRVEEGLAKADGVDRELLVRTLGGAIGDLGERVHGQAQLVLDEPCVAFLLQGPDGLHYVNGMAQGHYPLRGAGTRKLGRSADLPEILDFNNSAVKALVGSELGSAGARIRALVTP
;
A
#
# COMPACT_ATOMS: atom_id res chain seq x y z
N MET A 1 12.25 -12.55 84.70
CA MET A 1 11.98 -13.67 83.76
C MET A 1 10.61 -13.29 83.10
N GLY A 2 10.65 -12.69 81.97
CA GLY A 2 9.47 -12.26 81.21
C GLY A 2 9.69 -12.52 79.74
N GLN A 3 8.91 -13.42 79.19
CA GLN A 3 8.92 -13.70 77.74
C GLN A 3 8.15 -12.65 76.96
N VAL A 4 8.80 -12.05 75.96
CA VAL A 4 8.14 -11.13 75.03
C VAL A 4 7.80 -11.92 73.77
N SER A 5 6.48 -12.10 73.56
CA SER A 5 5.93 -12.67 72.32
C SER A 5 5.89 -11.64 71.23
N ARG A 6 6.64 -11.88 70.15
CA ARG A 6 6.60 -11.09 68.91
C ARG A 6 5.58 -11.69 67.96
N ARG A 7 4.40 -11.10 67.88
CA ARG A 7 3.43 -11.35 66.81
C ARG A 7 3.77 -10.38 65.65
N GLY A 8 4.44 -10.88 64.63
CA GLY A 8 4.68 -10.18 63.41
C GLY A 8 3.39 -10.03 62.61
N LEU A 9 3.00 -8.79 62.36
CA LEU A 9 1.91 -8.45 61.50
C LEU A 9 2.38 -8.42 60.05
N ILE A 10 2.01 -9.42 59.23
CA ILE A 10 2.27 -9.44 57.81
C ILE A 10 1.12 -8.65 57.12
N VAL A 11 1.44 -7.43 56.71
CA VAL A 11 0.56 -6.65 55.84
C VAL A 11 0.86 -7.05 54.42
N GLY A 12 0.00 -7.87 53.82
CA GLY A 12 0.03 -8.20 52.41
C GLY A 12 -0.44 -7.05 51.55
N LEU A 13 0.49 -6.43 50.79
CA LEU A 13 0.14 -5.51 49.73
C LEU A 13 -0.34 -6.33 48.54
N ALA A 14 -1.65 -6.37 48.32
CA ALA A 14 -2.24 -6.85 47.05
C ALA A 14 -2.09 -5.77 45.99
N SER A 15 -1.05 -5.88 45.16
CA SER A 15 -0.91 -5.04 43.95
C SER A 15 -1.89 -5.53 42.90
N GLY A 16 -3.03 -4.87 42.78
CA GLY A 16 -3.97 -5.09 41.69
C GLY A 16 -3.39 -4.52 40.38
N ALA A 17 -2.92 -5.37 39.50
CA ALA A 17 -2.59 -4.99 38.15
C ALA A 17 -3.88 -4.73 37.36
N VAL A 18 -4.22 -3.47 37.15
CA VAL A 18 -5.28 -3.07 36.23
C VAL A 18 -4.76 -3.26 34.81
N ALA A 19 -5.06 -4.39 34.19
CA ALA A 19 -4.84 -4.61 32.78
C ALA A 19 -5.84 -3.77 32.01
N SER A 20 -5.42 -2.59 31.55
CA SER A 20 -6.19 -1.77 30.62
C SER A 20 -6.20 -2.46 29.27
N THR A 21 -7.26 -3.20 28.97
CA THR A 21 -7.52 -3.74 27.63
C THR A 21 -7.88 -2.60 26.69
N PHE A 22 -6.91 -2.08 25.95
CA PHE A 22 -7.20 -1.20 24.83
C PHE A 22 -7.86 -2.03 23.73
N SER A 23 -9.17 -1.90 23.61
CA SER A 23 -9.91 -2.43 22.47
C SER A 23 -9.54 -1.61 21.25
N VAL A 24 -8.57 -2.11 20.45
CA VAL A 24 -8.29 -1.58 19.11
C VAL A 24 -9.48 -1.99 18.24
N THR A 25 -10.40 -1.07 17.98
CA THR A 25 -11.42 -1.28 16.96
C THR A 25 -10.73 -1.32 15.61
N ALA A 26 -10.49 -2.53 15.09
CA ALA A 26 -10.05 -2.71 13.72
C ALA A 26 -11.20 -2.28 12.79
N SER A 27 -11.10 -1.08 12.22
CA SER A 27 -12.00 -0.64 11.17
C SER A 27 -11.58 -1.36 9.89
N ALA A 28 -12.27 -2.44 9.54
CA ALA A 28 -12.06 -3.13 8.28
C ALA A 28 -12.62 -2.25 7.15
N THR A 29 -11.72 -1.65 6.38
CA THR A 29 -12.11 -0.98 5.15
C THR A 29 -12.37 -2.05 4.10
N ILE A 30 -13.61 -2.14 3.62
CA ILE A 30 -14.00 -3.06 2.53
C ILE A 30 -14.02 -2.26 1.23
N VAL A 31 -13.39 -2.79 0.19
CA VAL A 31 -13.37 -2.18 -1.14
C VAL A 31 -14.03 -3.09 -2.16
N ARG A 32 -14.58 -2.49 -3.22
CA ARG A 32 -15.11 -3.24 -4.34
C ARG A 32 -13.98 -3.78 -5.21
N ALA A 33 -14.12 -5.01 -5.71
CA ALA A 33 -13.19 -5.60 -6.66
C ALA A 33 -13.11 -4.76 -7.95
N LEU A 34 -11.88 -4.46 -8.38
CA LEU A 34 -11.60 -4.04 -9.75
C LEU A 34 -11.19 -5.28 -10.55
N SER A 35 -11.91 -5.57 -11.63
CA SER A 35 -11.50 -6.65 -12.55
C SER A 35 -10.19 -6.27 -13.25
N LEU A 36 -9.44 -7.27 -13.72
CA LEU A 36 -8.21 -7.02 -14.47
C LEU A 36 -8.47 -6.15 -15.72
N SER A 37 -9.58 -6.43 -16.42
CA SER A 37 -9.97 -5.64 -17.58
C SER A 37 -10.25 -4.18 -17.21
N ALA A 38 -11.03 -3.92 -16.16
CA ALA A 38 -11.32 -2.57 -15.69
C ALA A 38 -10.04 -1.83 -15.26
N LEU A 39 -9.13 -2.52 -14.58
CA LEU A 39 -7.86 -1.95 -14.14
C LEU A 39 -6.96 -1.60 -15.33
N VAL A 40 -6.84 -2.49 -16.34
CA VAL A 40 -6.08 -2.24 -17.56
C VAL A 40 -6.69 -1.10 -18.37
N GLN A 41 -7.99 -1.11 -18.59
CA GLN A 41 -8.68 -0.10 -19.39
C GLN A 41 -8.62 1.29 -18.73
N GLY A 42 -8.83 1.35 -17.43
CA GLY A 42 -8.79 2.58 -16.65
C GLY A 42 -7.39 3.16 -16.47
N SER A 43 -6.33 2.40 -16.71
CA SER A 43 -4.97 2.90 -16.54
C SER A 43 -4.43 3.62 -17.78
N ARG A 44 -3.69 4.70 -17.54
CA ARG A 44 -2.97 5.42 -18.60
C ARG A 44 -1.66 4.74 -18.97
N ARG A 45 -0.98 4.15 -17.97
CA ARG A 45 0.29 3.44 -18.10
C ARG A 45 0.31 2.21 -17.20
N ILE A 46 0.94 1.13 -17.65
CA ILE A 46 1.17 -0.08 -16.85
C ILE A 46 2.65 -0.42 -16.98
N VAL A 47 3.38 -0.27 -15.88
CA VAL A 47 4.84 -0.28 -15.86
C VAL A 47 5.39 -1.05 -14.68
N VAL A 48 6.61 -1.56 -14.84
CA VAL A 48 7.46 -1.97 -13.71
C VAL A 48 8.26 -0.77 -13.29
N VAL A 49 8.20 -0.43 -12.02
CA VAL A 49 8.91 0.72 -11.45
C VAL A 49 9.64 0.34 -10.17
N THR A 50 10.73 1.08 -9.89
CA THR A 50 11.44 1.03 -8.60
C THR A 50 11.43 2.43 -7.99
N ALA A 51 11.01 2.55 -6.74
CA ALA A 51 11.00 3.80 -6.02
C ALA A 51 12.43 4.22 -5.65
N LEU A 52 12.79 5.48 -5.96
CA LEU A 52 14.13 6.04 -5.76
C LEU A 52 14.18 6.98 -4.55
N ALA A 53 13.16 7.79 -4.38
CA ALA A 53 13.04 8.76 -3.30
C ALA A 53 11.57 9.08 -3.06
N SER A 54 11.21 9.43 -1.83
CA SER A 54 9.85 9.86 -1.49
C SER A 54 9.93 11.08 -0.58
N GLU A 55 9.01 12.01 -0.78
CA GLU A 55 8.86 13.22 0.02
C GLU A 55 7.40 13.43 0.36
N SER A 56 7.12 13.64 1.65
CA SER A 56 5.77 13.94 2.13
C SER A 56 5.62 15.44 2.39
N HIS A 57 4.50 16.00 1.96
CA HIS A 57 4.18 17.40 2.19
C HIS A 57 2.69 17.59 2.40
N PHE A 58 2.32 18.78 2.88
CA PHE A 58 0.91 19.13 3.00
C PHE A 58 0.37 19.65 1.67
N GLU A 59 -0.84 19.22 1.33
CA GLU A 59 -1.57 19.71 0.16
C GLU A 59 -3.03 20.00 0.51
N GLU A 60 -3.58 21.04 -0.12
CA GLU A 60 -4.99 21.37 -0.03
C GLU A 60 -5.79 20.54 -1.04
N LEU A 61 -6.52 19.53 -0.54
CA LEU A 61 -7.39 18.68 -1.33
C LEU A 61 -8.86 19.06 -1.08
N GLY A 62 -9.38 19.93 -1.92
CA GLY A 62 -10.68 20.54 -1.75
C GLY A 62 -10.70 21.49 -0.54
N ARG A 63 -11.46 21.14 0.52
CA ARG A 63 -11.54 21.94 1.75
C ARG A 63 -10.69 21.41 2.90
N ARG A 64 -9.85 20.43 2.64
CA ARG A 64 -9.06 19.77 3.69
C ARG A 64 -7.58 19.79 3.33
N ARG A 65 -6.77 20.14 4.32
CA ARG A 65 -5.33 19.95 4.24
C ARG A 65 -5.00 18.52 4.59
N ARG A 66 -4.29 17.82 3.71
CA ARG A 66 -3.92 16.42 3.84
C ARG A 66 -2.41 16.26 3.66
N ILE A 67 -1.85 15.18 4.16
CA ILE A 67 -0.50 14.76 3.82
C ILE A 67 -0.58 13.94 2.54
N VAL A 68 0.26 14.28 1.57
CA VAL A 68 0.51 13.49 0.36
C VAL A 68 1.98 13.14 0.29
N THR A 69 2.29 12.03 -0.37
CA THR A 69 3.67 11.59 -0.59
C THR A 69 3.92 11.49 -2.08
N ASP A 70 4.90 12.25 -2.56
CA ASP A 70 5.39 12.18 -3.92
C ASP A 70 6.61 11.26 -3.97
N THR A 71 6.48 10.17 -4.72
CA THR A 71 7.54 9.19 -4.89
C THR A 71 8.09 9.28 -6.31
N ARG A 72 9.38 9.59 -6.42
CA ARG A 72 10.10 9.51 -7.69
C ARG A 72 10.44 8.05 -7.95
N VAL A 73 9.98 7.54 -9.07
CA VAL A 73 10.19 6.16 -9.47
C VAL A 73 10.94 6.08 -10.79
N ARG A 74 11.85 5.11 -10.92
CA ARG A 74 12.48 4.74 -12.20
C ARG A 74 11.63 3.69 -12.89
N VAL A 75 11.32 3.91 -14.15
CA VAL A 75 10.65 2.92 -15.02
C VAL A 75 11.69 1.91 -15.51
N GLU A 76 11.49 0.64 -15.17
CA GLU A 76 12.35 -0.46 -15.60
C GLU A 76 11.84 -1.11 -16.89
N GLU A 77 10.51 -1.30 -16.98
CA GLU A 77 9.87 -1.99 -18.08
C GLU A 77 8.46 -1.45 -18.32
N GLY A 78 8.10 -1.20 -19.56
CA GLY A 78 6.73 -0.94 -19.99
C GLY A 78 5.98 -2.23 -20.24
N LEU A 79 4.93 -2.53 -19.48
CA LEU A 79 4.12 -3.73 -19.70
C LEU A 79 3.02 -3.50 -20.74
N ALA A 80 2.36 -2.33 -20.67
CA ALA A 80 1.34 -1.92 -21.63
C ALA A 80 1.09 -0.39 -21.55
N LYS A 81 0.61 0.22 -22.65
CA LYS A 81 0.34 1.66 -22.75
C LYS A 81 1.53 2.52 -22.28
N ALA A 82 2.74 2.09 -22.55
CA ALA A 82 3.96 2.69 -22.03
C ALA A 82 4.81 3.38 -23.13
N ASP A 83 4.25 3.58 -24.32
CA ASP A 83 4.94 4.26 -25.41
C ASP A 83 5.27 5.70 -25.02
N GLY A 84 6.53 6.10 -25.22
CA GLY A 84 7.01 7.43 -24.89
C GLY A 84 7.01 7.73 -23.38
N VAL A 85 7.03 6.72 -22.50
CA VAL A 85 7.14 6.94 -21.06
C VAL A 85 8.55 7.43 -20.72
N ASP A 86 8.61 8.46 -19.87
CA ASP A 86 9.87 8.94 -19.34
C ASP A 86 10.55 7.85 -18.47
N ARG A 87 11.87 7.93 -18.38
CA ARG A 87 12.65 7.01 -17.52
C ARG A 87 12.34 7.15 -16.04
N GLU A 88 11.89 8.31 -15.62
CA GLU A 88 11.46 8.59 -14.26
C GLU A 88 10.07 9.23 -14.27
N LEU A 89 9.27 8.86 -13.30
CA LEU A 89 7.93 9.40 -13.07
C LEU A 89 7.81 9.86 -11.63
N LEU A 90 6.90 10.80 -11.39
CA LEU A 90 6.47 11.18 -10.05
C LEU A 90 5.11 10.56 -9.78
N VAL A 91 5.04 9.70 -8.77
CA VAL A 91 3.82 8.99 -8.36
C VAL A 91 3.37 9.53 -7.02
N ARG A 92 2.16 10.09 -6.97
CA ARG A 92 1.56 10.63 -5.75
C ARG A 92 0.65 9.61 -5.09
N THR A 93 0.80 9.51 -3.77
CA THR A 93 -0.07 8.73 -2.89
C THR A 93 -0.59 9.60 -1.75
N LEU A 94 -1.76 9.23 -1.19
CA LEU A 94 -2.31 9.91 -0.02
C LEU A 94 -1.68 9.34 1.26
N GLY A 95 -1.47 10.21 2.24
CA GLY A 95 -0.82 9.88 3.49
C GLY A 95 0.69 10.04 3.44
N GLY A 96 1.35 9.79 4.56
CA GLY A 96 2.79 9.95 4.76
C GLY A 96 3.10 10.49 6.14
N ALA A 97 4.34 10.95 6.35
CA ALA A 97 4.78 11.54 7.60
C ALA A 97 5.59 12.82 7.36
N ILE A 98 5.36 13.83 8.19
CA ILE A 98 6.07 15.11 8.18
C ILE A 98 6.43 15.43 9.63
N GLY A 99 7.72 15.29 9.97
CA GLY A 99 8.16 15.37 11.37
C GLY A 99 7.44 14.33 12.23
N ASP A 100 6.79 14.78 13.29
CA ASP A 100 6.04 13.91 14.22
C ASP A 100 4.58 13.66 13.80
N LEU A 101 4.16 14.25 12.68
CA LEU A 101 2.80 14.07 12.16
C LEU A 101 2.77 12.99 11.10
N GLY A 102 1.87 12.02 11.27
CA GLY A 102 1.61 10.95 10.30
C GLY A 102 0.13 10.89 9.91
N GLU A 103 -0.12 10.68 8.62
CA GLU A 103 -1.45 10.38 8.10
C GLU A 103 -1.40 9.04 7.37
N ARG A 104 -2.23 8.09 7.79
CA ARG A 104 -2.39 6.81 7.11
C ARG A 104 -3.73 6.74 6.40
N VAL A 105 -3.67 6.47 5.11
CA VAL A 105 -4.86 6.22 4.28
C VAL A 105 -4.92 4.72 3.97
N HIS A 106 -5.89 4.03 4.59
CA HIS A 106 -6.07 2.60 4.38
C HIS A 106 -6.39 2.28 2.92
N GLY A 107 -5.77 1.23 2.42
CA GLY A 107 -5.93 0.79 1.04
C GLY A 107 -5.08 1.56 0.03
N GLN A 108 -4.24 2.48 0.47
CA GLN A 108 -3.31 3.19 -0.40
C GLN A 108 -2.13 2.29 -0.80
N ALA A 109 -1.67 2.42 -2.05
CA ALA A 109 -0.44 1.77 -2.48
C ALA A 109 0.76 2.31 -1.69
N GLN A 110 1.66 1.41 -1.29
CA GLN A 110 2.91 1.76 -0.61
C GLN A 110 4.08 1.47 -1.54
N LEU A 111 4.69 2.51 -2.08
CA LEU A 111 5.89 2.42 -2.92
C LEU A 111 7.11 2.40 -1.99
N VAL A 112 7.67 1.23 -1.75
CA VAL A 112 8.83 1.06 -0.87
C VAL A 112 10.10 1.34 -1.65
N LEU A 113 11.02 2.13 -1.06
CA LEU A 113 12.30 2.46 -1.69
C LEU A 113 13.09 1.20 -2.05
N ASP A 114 13.71 1.22 -3.22
CA ASP A 114 14.50 0.13 -3.79
C ASP A 114 13.74 -1.19 -4.04
N GLU A 115 12.42 -1.23 -3.79
CA GLU A 115 11.59 -2.39 -4.11
C GLU A 115 10.90 -2.22 -5.47
N PRO A 116 11.13 -3.11 -6.44
CA PRO A 116 10.41 -3.06 -7.72
C PRO A 116 8.97 -3.52 -7.56
N CYS A 117 8.06 -2.89 -8.31
CA CYS A 117 6.66 -3.26 -8.35
C CYS A 117 6.06 -3.05 -9.75
N VAL A 118 4.98 -3.77 -10.04
CA VAL A 118 4.09 -3.43 -11.17
C VAL A 118 3.09 -2.41 -10.66
N ALA A 119 3.01 -1.27 -11.36
CA ALA A 119 2.09 -0.19 -11.06
C ALA A 119 1.16 0.09 -12.24
N PHE A 120 -0.13 0.11 -11.96
CA PHE A 120 -1.18 0.56 -12.87
C PHE A 120 -1.41 2.04 -12.59
N LEU A 121 -1.03 2.92 -13.50
CA LEU A 121 -0.98 4.36 -13.28
C LEU A 121 -2.06 5.11 -14.06
N LEU A 122 -2.71 6.05 -13.36
CA LEU A 122 -3.46 7.16 -13.93
C LEU A 122 -2.53 8.35 -14.11
N GLN A 123 -2.92 9.30 -14.94
CA GLN A 123 -2.27 10.61 -15.01
C GLN A 123 -3.29 11.69 -14.67
N GLY A 124 -2.97 12.50 -13.68
CA GLY A 124 -3.78 13.62 -13.27
C GLY A 124 -3.61 14.84 -14.18
N PRO A 125 -4.49 15.84 -14.06
CA PRO A 125 -4.40 17.10 -14.81
C PRO A 125 -3.17 17.93 -14.43
N ASP A 126 -2.60 17.66 -13.26
CA ASP A 126 -1.36 18.24 -12.73
C ASP A 126 -0.08 17.60 -13.33
N GLY A 127 -0.25 16.58 -14.20
CA GLY A 127 0.86 15.83 -14.79
C GLY A 127 1.42 14.72 -13.89
N LEU A 128 1.00 14.65 -12.64
CA LEU A 128 1.42 13.61 -11.70
C LEU A 128 0.75 12.27 -12.03
N HIS A 129 1.37 11.21 -11.56
CA HIS A 129 0.81 9.87 -11.68
C HIS A 129 0.20 9.43 -10.35
N TYR A 130 -0.86 8.64 -10.44
CA TYR A 130 -1.58 8.06 -9.30
C TYR A 130 -1.78 6.58 -9.54
N VAL A 131 -1.72 5.77 -8.48
CA VAL A 131 -1.99 4.33 -8.62
C VAL A 131 -3.49 4.12 -8.82
N ASN A 132 -3.88 3.53 -9.95
CA ASN A 132 -5.26 3.22 -10.26
C ASN A 132 -5.80 2.15 -9.32
N GLY A 133 -6.94 2.41 -8.67
CA GLY A 133 -7.52 1.50 -7.70
C GLY A 133 -6.71 1.35 -6.41
N MET A 134 -5.84 2.32 -6.11
CA MET A 134 -5.03 2.32 -4.88
C MET A 134 -4.20 1.02 -4.76
N ALA A 135 -4.28 0.29 -3.64
CA ALA A 135 -3.55 -0.96 -3.44
C ALA A 135 -3.94 -2.10 -4.41
N GLN A 136 -5.10 -2.02 -5.07
CA GLN A 136 -5.48 -3.01 -6.10
C GLN A 136 -4.68 -2.86 -7.40
N GLY A 137 -4.11 -1.68 -7.66
CA GLY A 137 -3.25 -1.43 -8.83
C GLY A 137 -1.76 -1.47 -8.55
N HIS A 138 -1.35 -2.02 -7.40
CA HIS A 138 0.04 -2.09 -6.97
C HIS A 138 0.43 -3.53 -6.60
N TYR A 139 1.47 -4.05 -7.26
CA TYR A 139 1.94 -5.42 -7.07
C TYR A 139 3.45 -5.43 -6.87
N PRO A 140 3.95 -5.52 -5.62
CA PRO A 140 5.38 -5.70 -5.34
C PRO A 140 5.91 -6.93 -6.05
N LEU A 141 7.11 -6.84 -6.62
CA LEU A 141 7.77 -7.98 -7.24
C LEU A 141 8.64 -8.71 -6.21
N ARG A 142 8.49 -10.02 -6.17
CA ARG A 142 9.19 -10.90 -5.23
C ARG A 142 9.97 -11.97 -6.00
N GLY A 143 11.14 -12.35 -5.46
CA GLY A 143 12.03 -13.38 -6.02
C GLY A 143 13.22 -12.80 -6.78
N ALA A 144 14.40 -13.42 -6.56
CA ALA A 144 15.66 -12.97 -7.15
C ALA A 144 15.84 -13.41 -8.63
N GLY A 145 15.21 -14.52 -9.04
CA GLY A 145 15.24 -15.04 -10.40
C GLY A 145 13.93 -14.77 -11.14
N THR A 146 12.99 -15.70 -11.01
CA THR A 146 11.64 -15.49 -11.55
C THR A 146 10.86 -14.53 -10.67
N ARG A 147 10.63 -13.29 -11.14
CA ARG A 147 9.88 -12.27 -10.41
C ARG A 147 8.39 -12.59 -10.44
N LYS A 148 7.77 -12.71 -9.28
CA LYS A 148 6.33 -12.94 -9.11
C LYS A 148 5.64 -11.73 -8.50
N LEU A 149 4.40 -11.47 -8.92
CA LEU A 149 3.59 -10.39 -8.40
C LEU A 149 3.09 -10.75 -6.99
N GLY A 150 3.46 -9.93 -6.02
CA GLY A 150 3.02 -10.01 -4.63
C GLY A 150 1.73 -9.22 -4.40
N ARG A 151 1.09 -9.47 -3.27
CA ARG A 151 -0.03 -8.69 -2.77
C ARG A 151 0.49 -7.37 -2.17
N SER A 152 -0.18 -6.26 -2.45
CA SER A 152 0.11 -4.98 -1.80
C SER A 152 -0.11 -5.07 -0.28
N ALA A 153 0.79 -4.45 0.50
CA ALA A 153 0.80 -4.60 1.97
C ALA A 153 -0.47 -4.07 2.65
N ASP A 154 -1.00 -2.95 2.18
CA ASP A 154 -2.17 -2.29 2.77
C ASP A 154 -3.47 -2.56 1.96
N LEU A 155 -3.52 -3.70 1.27
CA LEU A 155 -4.69 -4.08 0.50
C LEU A 155 -5.85 -4.46 1.45
N PRO A 156 -6.98 -3.72 1.41
CA PRO A 156 -8.15 -4.02 2.23
C PRO A 156 -8.81 -5.35 1.86
N GLU A 157 -9.84 -5.72 2.63
CA GLU A 157 -10.73 -6.79 2.23
C GLU A 157 -11.48 -6.40 0.95
N ILE A 158 -11.51 -7.31 -0.03
CA ILE A 158 -12.13 -7.07 -1.34
C ILE A 158 -13.45 -7.82 -1.40
N LEU A 159 -14.53 -7.08 -1.54
CA LEU A 159 -15.83 -7.64 -1.89
C LEU A 159 -15.78 -8.20 -3.31
N ASP A 160 -16.27 -9.43 -3.49
CA ASP A 160 -16.22 -10.16 -4.79
C ASP A 160 -14.78 -10.44 -5.27
N PHE A 161 -13.93 -10.88 -4.34
CA PHE A 161 -12.51 -11.13 -4.56
C PHE A 161 -12.21 -12.01 -5.80
N ASN A 162 -13.06 -12.99 -6.10
CA ASN A 162 -12.84 -13.91 -7.22
C ASN A 162 -12.81 -13.22 -8.59
N ASN A 163 -13.48 -12.07 -8.72
CA ASN A 163 -13.52 -11.26 -9.94
C ASN A 163 -12.46 -10.13 -9.94
N SER A 164 -11.56 -10.09 -8.95
CA SER A 164 -10.58 -9.05 -8.80
C SER A 164 -9.32 -9.26 -9.65
N ALA A 165 -8.69 -8.16 -10.06
CA ALA A 165 -7.36 -8.15 -10.63
C ALA A 165 -6.33 -8.78 -9.68
N VAL A 166 -6.51 -8.60 -8.37
CA VAL A 166 -5.66 -9.17 -7.34
C VAL A 166 -5.67 -10.70 -7.40
N LYS A 167 -6.85 -11.33 -7.47
CA LYS A 167 -6.98 -12.78 -7.65
C LYS A 167 -6.34 -13.25 -8.96
N ALA A 168 -6.46 -12.44 -10.00
CA ALA A 168 -5.92 -12.77 -11.31
C ALA A 168 -4.40 -12.68 -11.39
N LEU A 169 -3.76 -11.76 -10.67
CA LEU A 169 -2.34 -11.41 -10.86
C LEU A 169 -1.42 -11.89 -9.74
N VAL A 170 -1.87 -11.90 -8.48
CA VAL A 170 -1.00 -12.29 -7.35
C VAL A 170 -0.53 -13.74 -7.50
N GLY A 171 0.79 -13.93 -7.31
CA GLY A 171 1.45 -15.22 -7.51
C GLY A 171 1.85 -15.53 -8.96
N SER A 172 1.37 -14.77 -9.94
CA SER A 172 1.78 -14.94 -11.34
C SER A 172 3.22 -14.45 -11.55
N GLU A 173 3.93 -15.08 -12.47
CA GLU A 173 5.22 -14.60 -12.95
C GLU A 173 5.04 -13.32 -13.77
N LEU A 174 6.01 -12.41 -13.71
CA LEU A 174 5.94 -11.11 -14.38
C LEU A 174 5.66 -11.24 -15.89
N GLY A 175 6.36 -12.15 -16.57
CA GLY A 175 6.15 -12.37 -18.00
C GLY A 175 4.74 -12.82 -18.35
N SER A 176 4.19 -13.77 -17.58
CA SER A 176 2.82 -14.28 -17.75
C SER A 176 1.77 -13.20 -17.44
N ALA A 177 1.99 -12.43 -16.38
CA ALA A 177 1.12 -11.30 -16.02
C ALA A 177 1.15 -10.23 -17.11
N GLY A 178 2.34 -9.88 -17.63
CA GLY A 178 2.50 -8.93 -18.73
C GLY A 178 1.77 -9.37 -20.01
N ALA A 179 1.87 -10.66 -20.38
CA ALA A 179 1.14 -11.20 -21.54
C ALA A 179 -0.39 -11.06 -21.37
N ARG A 180 -0.91 -11.40 -20.19
CA ARG A 180 -2.35 -11.26 -19.88
C ARG A 180 -2.82 -9.80 -19.89
N ILE A 181 -1.98 -8.88 -19.37
CA ILE A 181 -2.26 -7.44 -19.38
C ILE A 181 -2.32 -6.94 -20.84
N ARG A 182 -1.33 -7.27 -21.66
CA ARG A 182 -1.29 -6.87 -23.08
C ARG A 182 -2.49 -7.39 -23.86
N ALA A 183 -2.94 -8.60 -23.60
CA ALA A 183 -4.11 -9.18 -24.26
C ALA A 183 -5.42 -8.41 -23.98
N LEU A 184 -5.47 -7.59 -22.92
CA LEU A 184 -6.63 -6.77 -22.56
C LEU A 184 -6.50 -5.31 -23.05
N VAL A 185 -5.37 -4.93 -23.60
CA VAL A 185 -5.18 -3.65 -24.31
C VAL A 185 -5.65 -3.86 -25.74
N THR A 186 -6.97 -3.98 -25.92
CA THR A 186 -7.53 -4.10 -27.27
C THR A 186 -7.53 -2.73 -27.97
N PRO A 187 -7.30 -2.70 -29.30
CA PRO A 187 -7.37 -1.47 -30.11
C PRO A 187 -8.78 -0.87 -30.12
#